data_0630bd55aaa43a0e71eb6cb77e7b3600
#
_entry.id   0630bd55aaa43a0e71eb6cb77e7b3600
#
_cell.length_a   1.000
_cell.length_b   1.000
_cell.length_c   1.000
_cell.angle_alpha   90.00
_cell.angle_beta   90.00
_cell.angle_gamma   90.00
#
_symmetry.space_group_name_H-M   'P 1'
#
loop_
_entity.id
_entity.type
_entity.pdbx_description
1 polymer ?
#
loop_
_entity_poly.entity_id
_entity_poly.type
_entity_poly.pdbx_seq_one_letter_code
_entity_poly.pdbx_strand_id
1 'polypeptide(L)'
;MAYNKLSLNEDFITTYGDGLSNVSIKNLVKFHYKNKAILTLTAVRPKQRYGILKMCRDKVNYFDNSKKKSDIYINGGFFVISKETINLIKNPNIYLEKEPFKNIIQKDKLYSYKHHGFWASMDTLKDKIDLDKIAKKRKKLPWKVK
;
A
#
# COMPACT_ATOMS: atom_id res chain seq x y z
N MET A 1 -4.03 21.34 -7.52
CA MET A 1 -4.15 20.24 -8.44
C MET A 1 -2.81 19.97 -9.10
N ALA A 2 -2.05 19.02 -8.54
CA ALA A 2 -0.69 18.71 -9.01
C ALA A 2 -0.68 18.15 -10.44
N TYR A 3 -1.78 17.53 -10.84
CA TYR A 3 -1.95 16.82 -12.09
C TYR A 3 -1.73 17.68 -13.36
N ASN A 4 -2.24 18.89 -13.38
CA ASN A 4 -2.08 19.80 -14.54
C ASN A 4 -0.73 20.53 -14.57
N LYS A 5 0.06 20.42 -13.50
CA LYS A 5 1.40 21.06 -13.39
C LYS A 5 2.55 20.11 -13.70
N LEU A 6 2.30 18.80 -13.66
CA LEU A 6 3.29 17.78 -14.00
C LEU A 6 2.97 17.29 -15.41
N SER A 7 3.81 17.61 -16.37
CA SER A 7 3.78 16.98 -17.71
C SER A 7 4.21 15.52 -17.56
N LEU A 8 3.31 14.68 -17.02
CA LEU A 8 3.58 13.27 -16.77
C LEU A 8 3.52 12.48 -18.08
N ASN A 9 4.54 12.63 -18.91
CA ASN A 9 4.70 11.87 -20.16
C ASN A 9 5.39 10.51 -19.95
N GLU A 10 5.73 10.20 -18.70
CA GLU A 10 6.45 8.99 -18.29
C GLU A 10 5.72 8.27 -17.18
N ASP A 11 6.07 6.99 -16.97
CA ASP A 11 5.65 6.23 -15.81
C ASP A 11 6.27 6.84 -14.54
N PHE A 12 5.53 6.83 -13.44
CA PHE A 12 5.99 7.47 -12.21
C PHE A 12 5.69 6.62 -10.98
N ILE A 13 6.38 6.96 -9.90
CA ILE A 13 6.20 6.33 -8.59
C ILE A 13 5.54 7.34 -7.67
N THR A 14 4.57 6.88 -6.90
CA THR A 14 3.93 7.69 -5.86
C THR A 14 3.67 6.87 -4.60
N THR A 15 3.48 7.55 -3.49
CA THR A 15 3.13 6.91 -2.21
C THR A 15 2.27 7.86 -1.39
N TYR A 16 1.65 7.33 -0.34
CA TYR A 16 1.00 8.15 0.68
C TYR A 16 2.06 8.83 1.56
N GLY A 17 1.75 10.02 2.07
CA GLY A 17 2.68 10.81 2.87
C GLY A 17 2.93 10.28 4.29
N ASP A 18 2.10 9.36 4.75
CA ASP A 18 2.08 8.76 6.09
C ASP A 18 2.64 7.33 6.13
N GLY A 19 3.02 6.77 4.99
CA GLY A 19 3.54 5.40 4.87
C GLY A 19 5.05 5.31 5.01
N LEU A 20 5.54 4.44 5.91
CA LEU A 20 6.95 4.08 6.07
C LEU A 20 7.18 2.61 5.73
N SER A 21 8.12 2.33 4.84
CA SER A 21 8.42 0.95 4.43
C SER A 21 9.88 0.77 4.00
N ASN A 22 10.35 -0.48 4.02
CA ASN A 22 11.60 -0.87 3.37
C ASN A 22 11.35 -1.62 2.05
N VAL A 23 10.25 -1.32 1.38
CA VAL A 23 9.98 -1.87 0.06
C VAL A 23 11.08 -1.51 -0.92
N SER A 24 11.54 -2.48 -1.69
CA SER A 24 12.53 -2.23 -2.75
C SER A 24 11.83 -1.61 -3.96
N ILE A 25 12.00 -0.32 -4.14
CA ILE A 25 11.47 0.40 -5.31
C ILE A 25 11.97 -0.22 -6.61
N LYS A 26 13.26 -0.59 -6.66
CA LYS A 26 13.84 -1.28 -7.82
C LYS A 26 13.08 -2.56 -8.18
N ASN A 27 12.75 -3.38 -7.18
CA ASN A 27 12.03 -4.64 -7.42
C ASN A 27 10.55 -4.39 -7.75
N LEU A 28 9.93 -3.40 -7.12
CA LEU A 28 8.56 -2.98 -7.43
C LEU A 28 8.44 -2.54 -8.89
N VAL A 29 9.36 -1.71 -9.38
CA VAL A 29 9.41 -1.26 -10.77
C VAL A 29 9.66 -2.45 -11.72
N LYS A 30 10.63 -3.33 -11.41
CA LYS A 30 10.86 -4.55 -12.20
C LYS A 30 9.61 -5.42 -12.29
N PHE A 31 8.89 -5.58 -11.18
CA PHE A 31 7.65 -6.35 -11.13
C PHE A 31 6.57 -5.72 -12.01
N HIS A 32 6.43 -4.39 -11.98
CA HIS A 32 5.49 -3.65 -12.80
C HIS A 32 5.69 -3.92 -14.30
N TYR A 33 6.90 -3.71 -14.79
CA TYR A 33 7.21 -3.91 -16.20
C TYR A 33 7.14 -5.38 -16.64
N LYS A 34 7.59 -6.31 -15.79
CA LYS A 34 7.47 -7.75 -16.06
C LYS A 34 6.02 -8.18 -16.33
N ASN A 35 5.06 -7.60 -15.60
CA ASN A 35 3.64 -7.91 -15.74
C ASN A 35 2.92 -7.01 -16.76
N LYS A 36 3.62 -6.09 -17.42
CA LYS A 36 3.01 -5.10 -18.33
C LYS A 36 1.80 -4.43 -17.67
N ALA A 37 1.95 -4.07 -16.41
CA ALA A 37 0.90 -3.47 -15.60
C ALA A 37 0.63 -2.02 -16.01
N ILE A 38 -0.59 -1.55 -15.88
CA ILE A 38 -0.93 -0.12 -15.93
C ILE A 38 -0.73 0.51 -14.54
N LEU A 39 -1.04 -0.23 -13.50
CA LEU A 39 -0.82 0.17 -12.12
C LEU A 39 -0.37 -1.01 -11.28
N THR A 40 0.66 -0.79 -10.49
CA THR A 40 1.12 -1.75 -9.48
C THR A 40 1.09 -1.07 -8.12
N LEU A 41 0.43 -1.68 -7.15
CA LEU A 41 0.45 -1.26 -5.75
C LEU A 41 1.26 -2.23 -4.90
N THR A 42 1.75 -1.75 -3.76
CA THR A 42 2.37 -2.62 -2.77
C THR A 42 1.31 -3.19 -1.84
N ALA A 43 1.20 -4.52 -1.81
CA ALA A 43 0.30 -5.23 -0.91
C ALA A 43 1.05 -5.66 0.35
N VAL A 44 0.53 -5.28 1.52
CA VAL A 44 1.13 -5.57 2.83
C VAL A 44 0.15 -6.30 3.74
N ARG A 45 0.68 -7.07 4.69
CA ARG A 45 -0.10 -7.66 5.78
C ARG A 45 0.08 -6.80 7.03
N PRO A 46 -0.94 -6.03 7.43
CA PRO A 46 -0.85 -5.20 8.63
C PRO A 46 -0.75 -6.07 9.88
N LYS A 47 -0.14 -5.53 10.94
CA LYS A 47 -0.26 -6.14 12.26
C LYS A 47 -1.71 -6.04 12.73
N GLN A 48 -2.23 -7.14 13.25
CA GLN A 48 -3.56 -7.14 13.87
C GLN A 48 -3.54 -6.23 15.10
N ARG A 49 -4.45 -5.28 15.16
CA ARG A 49 -4.63 -4.37 16.30
C ARG A 49 -5.63 -4.92 17.31
N TYR A 50 -6.54 -5.77 16.84
CA TYR A 50 -7.65 -6.32 17.62
C TYR A 50 -7.72 -7.84 17.46
N GLY A 51 -8.37 -8.49 18.41
CA GLY A 51 -8.69 -9.91 18.30
C GLY A 51 -9.64 -10.18 17.12
N ILE A 52 -9.45 -11.31 16.46
CA ILE A 52 -10.31 -11.77 15.37
C ILE A 52 -11.37 -12.71 15.95
N LEU A 53 -12.61 -12.44 15.61
CA LEU A 53 -13.74 -13.32 15.89
C LEU A 53 -14.19 -14.00 14.59
N LYS A 54 -14.43 -15.32 14.65
CA LYS A 54 -15.26 -15.99 13.65
C LYS A 54 -16.59 -16.31 14.31
N MET A 55 -17.67 -15.93 13.67
CA MET A 55 -19.01 -16.09 14.19
C MET A 55 -19.89 -16.89 13.24
N CYS A 56 -20.79 -17.67 13.81
CA CYS A 56 -21.90 -18.26 13.08
C CYS A 56 -23.18 -17.72 13.73
N ARG A 57 -23.93 -16.91 12.98
CA ARG A 57 -24.98 -16.03 13.52
C ARG A 57 -24.41 -15.20 14.67
N ASP A 58 -24.98 -15.29 15.87
CA ASP A 58 -24.55 -14.53 17.07
C ASP A 58 -23.56 -15.29 17.96
N LYS A 59 -23.22 -16.53 17.60
CA LYS A 59 -22.30 -17.39 18.37
C LYS A 59 -20.87 -17.22 17.90
N VAL A 60 -19.95 -16.86 18.81
CA VAL A 60 -18.53 -16.83 18.56
C VAL A 60 -17.99 -18.26 18.59
N ASN A 61 -17.41 -18.71 17.46
CA ASN A 61 -16.84 -20.05 17.31
C ASN A 61 -15.33 -20.06 17.39
N TYR A 62 -14.70 -18.89 17.23
CA TYR A 62 -13.26 -18.75 17.24
C TYR A 62 -12.85 -17.35 17.68
N PHE A 63 -11.81 -17.28 18.51
CA PHE A 63 -11.19 -16.04 18.94
C PHE A 63 -9.67 -16.17 18.85
N ASP A 64 -9.04 -15.25 18.16
CA ASP A 64 -7.59 -15.15 18.09
C ASP A 64 -7.15 -13.75 18.51
N ASN A 65 -6.45 -13.68 19.64
CA ASN A 65 -5.83 -12.45 20.13
C ASN A 65 -4.32 -12.44 19.87
N SER A 66 -3.82 -13.35 19.04
CA SER A 66 -2.41 -13.37 18.65
C SER A 66 -2.10 -12.12 17.83
N LYS A 67 -1.00 -11.44 18.17
CA LYS A 67 -0.50 -10.28 17.40
C LYS A 67 0.19 -10.72 16.10
N LYS A 68 -0.28 -11.78 15.47
CA LYS A 68 0.22 -12.26 14.19
C LYS A 68 -0.12 -11.27 13.08
N LYS A 69 0.55 -11.37 11.96
CA LYS A 69 0.16 -10.60 10.77
C LYS A 69 -1.19 -11.11 10.26
N SER A 70 -2.05 -10.21 9.83
CA SER A 70 -3.31 -10.55 9.17
C SER A 70 -3.06 -11.45 7.95
N ASP A 71 -3.98 -12.36 7.67
CA ASP A 71 -3.99 -13.10 6.40
C ASP A 71 -4.53 -12.26 5.24
N ILE A 72 -5.12 -11.11 5.56
CA ILE A 72 -5.65 -10.16 4.59
C ILE A 72 -4.54 -9.21 4.17
N TYR A 73 -4.40 -8.99 2.87
CA TYR A 73 -3.57 -7.94 2.31
C TYR A 73 -4.35 -6.64 2.21
N ILE A 74 -3.67 -5.55 2.52
CA ILE A 74 -4.19 -4.20 2.32
C ILE A 74 -3.29 -3.43 1.36
N ASN A 75 -3.80 -2.32 0.82
CA ASN A 75 -3.03 -1.37 0.06
C ASN A 75 -2.02 -0.66 0.98
N GLY A 76 -0.75 -0.88 0.74
CA GLY A 76 0.36 -0.30 1.51
C GLY A 76 0.96 0.95 0.88
N GLY A 77 0.33 1.52 -0.14
CA GLY A 77 0.91 2.62 -0.91
C GLY A 77 2.06 2.13 -1.81
N PHE A 78 3.01 3.02 -2.12
CA PHE A 78 4.13 2.73 -3.02
C PHE A 78 3.65 2.13 -4.35
N PHE A 79 3.16 3.01 -5.19
CA PHE A 79 2.62 2.66 -6.50
C PHE A 79 3.65 2.87 -7.59
N VAL A 80 3.62 2.03 -8.61
CA VAL A 80 4.15 2.35 -9.94
C VAL A 80 2.96 2.54 -10.86
N ILE A 81 2.89 3.67 -11.51
CA ILE A 81 1.76 4.11 -12.31
C ILE A 81 2.25 4.42 -13.71
N SER A 82 1.74 3.69 -14.71
CA SER A 82 2.00 3.99 -16.10
C SER A 82 1.30 5.28 -16.52
N LYS A 83 1.90 6.01 -17.44
CA LYS A 83 1.32 7.22 -18.04
C LYS A 83 -0.10 7.00 -18.59
N GLU A 84 -0.40 5.79 -19.03
CA GLU A 84 -1.72 5.40 -19.51
C GLU A 84 -2.83 5.55 -18.44
N THR A 85 -2.49 5.45 -17.17
CA THR A 85 -3.44 5.64 -16.06
C THR A 85 -4.08 7.03 -16.12
N ILE A 86 -3.33 8.03 -16.56
CA ILE A 86 -3.78 9.41 -16.68
C ILE A 86 -5.01 9.51 -17.59
N ASN A 87 -5.01 8.77 -18.71
CA ASN A 87 -6.11 8.74 -19.66
C ASN A 87 -7.36 8.02 -19.11
N LEU A 88 -7.20 7.24 -18.03
CA LEU A 88 -8.31 6.54 -17.38
C LEU A 88 -8.95 7.38 -16.24
N ILE A 89 -8.31 8.46 -15.82
CA ILE A 89 -8.81 9.39 -14.81
C ILE A 89 -9.65 10.48 -15.50
N LYS A 90 -10.92 10.26 -15.59
CA LYS A 90 -11.86 11.23 -16.23
C LYS A 90 -12.14 12.45 -15.35
N ASN A 91 -12.06 12.29 -14.04
CA ASN A 91 -12.33 13.36 -13.07
C ASN A 91 -11.12 13.54 -12.15
N PRO A 92 -10.43 14.71 -12.18
CA PRO A 92 -9.25 14.96 -11.33
C PRO A 92 -9.56 15.06 -9.84
N ASN A 93 -10.83 15.16 -9.46
CA ASN A 93 -11.26 15.23 -8.05
C ASN A 93 -11.66 13.86 -7.48
N ILE A 94 -11.41 12.77 -8.18
CA ILE A 94 -11.70 11.42 -7.72
C ILE A 94 -10.46 10.78 -7.10
N TYR A 95 -10.67 9.97 -6.06
CA TYR A 95 -9.60 9.15 -5.48
C TYR A 95 -9.21 8.03 -6.45
N LEU A 96 -7.90 7.74 -6.52
CA LEU A 96 -7.34 6.70 -7.39
C LEU A 96 -7.98 5.33 -7.12
N GLU A 97 -8.28 5.02 -5.85
CA GLU A 97 -8.84 3.75 -5.38
C GLU A 97 -10.32 3.56 -5.71
N LYS A 98 -10.97 4.56 -6.27
CA LYS A 98 -12.39 4.48 -6.66
C LYS A 98 -12.54 4.01 -8.10
N GLU A 99 -13.09 4.87 -8.95
CA GLU A 99 -13.36 4.55 -10.35
C GLU A 99 -12.09 4.17 -11.14
N PRO A 100 -10.95 4.85 -11.00
CA PRO A 100 -9.74 4.47 -11.73
C PRO A 100 -9.30 3.03 -11.45
N PHE A 101 -9.28 2.58 -10.19
CA PHE A 101 -8.94 1.18 -9.87
C PHE A 101 -9.91 0.21 -10.52
N LYS A 102 -11.23 0.48 -10.48
CA LYS A 102 -12.22 -0.40 -11.11
C LYS A 102 -11.97 -0.57 -12.60
N ASN A 103 -11.69 0.54 -13.29
CA ASN A 103 -11.42 0.54 -14.73
C ASN A 103 -10.14 -0.24 -15.08
N ILE A 104 -9.10 -0.14 -14.23
CA ILE A 104 -7.84 -0.86 -14.43
C ILE A 104 -8.01 -2.35 -14.11
N ILE A 105 -8.80 -2.70 -13.09
CA ILE A 105 -9.15 -4.10 -12.75
C ILE A 105 -9.88 -4.76 -13.91
N GLN A 106 -10.87 -4.08 -14.52
CA GLN A 106 -11.62 -4.59 -15.66
C GLN A 106 -10.74 -4.87 -16.90
N LYS A 107 -9.57 -4.24 -16.97
CA LYS A 107 -8.57 -4.47 -18.02
C LYS A 107 -7.53 -5.53 -17.64
N ASP A 108 -7.63 -6.17 -16.48
CA ASP A 108 -6.64 -7.11 -15.93
C ASP A 108 -5.22 -6.49 -15.84
N LYS A 109 -5.13 -5.18 -15.54
CA LYS A 109 -3.89 -4.41 -15.53
C LYS A 109 -3.52 -3.80 -14.17
N LEU A 110 -4.29 -4.11 -13.12
CA LEU A 110 -3.95 -3.81 -11.72
C LEU A 110 -3.23 -4.98 -11.09
N TYR A 111 -1.99 -4.77 -10.67
CA TYR A 111 -1.17 -5.79 -10.04
C TYR A 111 -0.79 -5.42 -8.62
N SER A 112 -0.57 -6.42 -7.78
CA SER A 112 -0.12 -6.24 -6.39
C SER A 112 1.24 -6.86 -6.16
N TYR A 113 2.22 -6.04 -5.75
CA TYR A 113 3.53 -6.49 -5.30
C TYR A 113 3.48 -6.81 -3.81
N LYS A 114 3.55 -8.09 -3.45
CA LYS A 114 3.52 -8.55 -2.05
C LYS A 114 4.81 -8.18 -1.33
N HIS A 115 4.72 -7.31 -0.33
CA HIS A 115 5.84 -6.91 0.52
C HIS A 115 5.75 -7.58 1.89
N HIS A 116 6.80 -8.29 2.27
CA HIS A 116 6.88 -9.03 3.53
C HIS A 116 7.77 -8.36 4.59
N GLY A 117 8.42 -7.26 4.22
CA GLY A 117 9.32 -6.51 5.08
C GLY A 117 8.61 -5.59 6.07
N PHE A 118 9.32 -4.54 6.48
CA PHE A 118 8.75 -3.51 7.35
C PHE A 118 7.79 -2.62 6.56
N TRP A 119 6.62 -2.41 7.13
CA TRP A 119 5.65 -1.41 6.70
C TRP A 119 4.87 -0.89 7.91
N ALA A 120 4.61 0.39 7.95
CA ALA A 120 3.74 1.04 8.93
C ALA A 120 3.12 2.30 8.32
N SER A 121 1.89 2.62 8.72
CA SER A 121 1.26 3.92 8.50
C SER A 121 1.25 4.73 9.80
N MET A 122 1.16 6.03 9.67
CA MET A 122 1.11 6.98 10.78
C MET A 122 -0.22 7.75 10.74
N ASP A 123 -1.32 7.03 10.97
CA ASP A 123 -2.68 7.60 10.90
C ASP A 123 -3.10 8.25 12.21
N THR A 124 -2.51 7.83 13.35
CA THR A 124 -2.89 8.27 14.68
C THR A 124 -1.69 8.74 15.50
N LEU A 125 -1.94 9.52 16.56
CA LEU A 125 -0.89 9.90 17.53
C LEU A 125 -0.20 8.68 18.14
N LYS A 126 -0.93 7.60 18.37
CA LYS A 126 -0.36 6.34 18.85
C LYS A 126 0.64 5.76 17.85
N ASP A 127 0.33 5.78 16.57
CA ASP A 127 1.24 5.28 15.52
C ASP A 127 2.53 6.11 15.51
N LYS A 128 2.42 7.44 15.61
CA LYS A 128 3.56 8.34 15.73
C LYS A 128 4.44 7.97 16.92
N ILE A 129 3.84 7.83 18.12
CA ILE A 129 4.57 7.47 19.34
C ILE A 129 5.27 6.13 19.20
N ASP A 130 4.62 5.14 18.58
CA ASP A 130 5.21 3.81 18.38
C ASP A 130 6.35 3.84 17.37
N LEU A 131 6.25 4.63 16.30
CA LEU A 131 7.33 4.84 15.33
C LEU A 131 8.50 5.60 15.95
N ASP A 132 8.26 6.63 16.76
CA ASP A 132 9.29 7.36 17.52
C ASP A 132 10.06 6.44 18.46
N LYS A 133 9.36 5.52 19.16
CA LYS A 133 10.01 4.51 20.01
C LYS A 133 10.92 3.58 19.21
N ILE A 134 10.48 3.16 18.01
CA ILE A 134 11.30 2.33 17.13
C ILE A 134 12.53 3.11 16.67
N ALA A 135 12.36 4.37 16.29
CA ALA A 135 13.46 5.23 15.85
C ALA A 135 14.53 5.44 16.94
N LYS A 136 14.08 5.69 18.18
CA LYS A 136 15.00 5.92 19.32
C LYS A 136 15.74 4.65 19.77
N LYS A 137 15.11 3.48 19.69
CA LYS A 137 15.68 2.22 20.21
C LYS A 137 16.62 1.51 19.26
N ARG A 138 16.64 1.85 17.98
CA ARG A 138 17.39 1.11 16.98
C ARG A 138 18.52 1.93 16.38
N LYS A 139 19.74 1.37 16.38
CA LYS A 139 20.89 1.92 15.63
C LYS A 139 20.61 1.97 14.11
N LYS A 140 19.73 1.09 13.59
CA LYS A 140 19.33 1.02 12.21
C LYS A 140 17.82 1.06 12.09
N LEU A 141 17.31 2.07 11.38
CA LEU A 141 15.87 2.24 11.14
C LEU A 141 15.35 1.13 10.22
N PRO A 142 14.24 0.45 10.56
CA PRO A 142 13.73 -0.67 9.79
C PRO A 142 13.22 -0.28 8.40
N TRP A 143 12.91 0.98 8.16
CA TRP A 143 12.48 1.52 6.88
C TRP A 143 13.62 2.08 6.02
N LYS A 144 14.84 2.11 6.54
CA LYS A 144 16.01 2.54 5.77
C LYS A 144 16.45 1.40 4.86
N VAL A 145 16.26 1.56 3.56
CA VAL A 145 16.77 0.63 2.54
C VAL A 145 18.29 0.78 2.45
N LYS A 146 19.00 -0.34 2.29
CA LYS A 146 20.45 -0.34 2.04
C LYS A 146 20.74 0.07 0.60
#